data_43990a9bae6e837b3ac41ac9e2284c34
#
_entry.id   43990a9bae6e837b3ac41ac9e2284c34
#
_cell.length_a   1.000
_cell.length_b   1.000
_cell.length_c   1.000
_cell.angle_alpha   90.00
_cell.angle_beta   90.00
_cell.angle_gamma   90.00
#
_symmetry.space_group_name_H-M   'P 1'
#
loop_
_entity.id
_entity.type
_entity.pdbx_description
1 polymer ?
#
loop_
_entity_poly.entity_id
_entity_poly.type
_entity_poly.pdbx_seq_one_letter_code
_entity_poly.pdbx_strand_id
1 'polypeptide(L)'
;MIGKYIKTKFVEVVSLELIESLSEKIQGKKIRIVFPEGSEHRIIGAVVRLAAEDLIQPVLIGNPEVVKEAAKVRGFDVEKFEIIDPANYDKLDEMVASFVERRKGKVTEEKAIELLKDENYFGTMLTYMGLVDGLVSGAIHSTGETVRPALQIIKTKPGISRTSGAFIMMRGRGQERYLFSDCAINVNPNAQELAEIAVESAKTAEMFGIEPKVAMLSFSTRGSAVAEEATKVAEATEIARKLAPQYEIDGEMQFDAAYVSSVAEQKAPDSKVAGQATVFVFPELQSGNIGYKIAQRFGNFEAIGPILQGLNKPISDLSRGCNEEDVYKLTIITANQTLMD
;
A
#
# COMPACT_ATOMS: atom_id res chain seq x y z
N MET A 1 -19.67 9.25 -27.44
CA MET A 1 -18.23 9.55 -27.33
C MET A 1 -17.95 10.72 -26.39
N ILE A 2 -18.66 11.85 -26.45
CA ILE A 2 -18.45 13.05 -25.59
C ILE A 2 -18.62 12.75 -24.09
N GLY A 3 -19.62 11.95 -23.70
CA GLY A 3 -19.85 11.61 -22.29
C GLY A 3 -18.75 10.75 -21.62
N LYS A 4 -17.99 9.97 -22.41
CA LYS A 4 -16.87 9.17 -21.91
C LYS A 4 -15.62 10.03 -21.69
N TYR A 5 -15.42 11.03 -22.56
CA TYR A 5 -14.29 11.97 -22.48
C TYR A 5 -14.42 12.96 -21.29
N ILE A 6 -15.66 13.42 -21.03
CA ILE A 6 -15.92 14.29 -19.87
C ILE A 6 -15.75 13.52 -18.56
N LYS A 7 -16.20 12.24 -18.47
CA LYS A 7 -16.02 11.41 -17.27
C LYS A 7 -14.54 11.15 -16.94
N THR A 8 -13.70 10.89 -17.94
CA THR A 8 -12.26 10.64 -17.73
C THR A 8 -11.54 11.88 -17.21
N LYS A 9 -11.80 13.07 -17.77
CA LYS A 9 -11.19 14.32 -17.29
C LYS A 9 -11.63 14.71 -15.87
N PHE A 10 -12.83 14.34 -15.44
CA PHE A 10 -13.34 14.66 -14.10
C PHE A 10 -12.75 13.78 -13.01
N VAL A 11 -12.41 12.52 -13.31
CA VAL A 11 -11.73 11.60 -12.38
C VAL A 11 -10.28 12.03 -12.15
N GLU A 12 -9.58 12.49 -13.21
CA GLU A 12 -8.20 13.00 -13.10
C GLU A 12 -8.03 14.17 -12.14
N VAL A 13 -8.97 15.13 -12.10
CA VAL A 13 -8.84 16.37 -11.29
C VAL A 13 -8.85 16.10 -9.78
N VAL A 14 -9.46 15.03 -9.32
CA VAL A 14 -9.68 14.75 -7.89
C VAL A 14 -8.57 13.93 -7.27
N SER A 15 -8.02 12.99 -8.03
CA SER A 15 -6.79 12.34 -7.62
C SER A 15 -5.65 13.35 -7.54
N LEU A 16 -5.70 14.42 -8.33
CA LEU A 16 -4.75 15.54 -8.30
C LEU A 16 -4.71 16.22 -6.92
N GLU A 17 -5.83 16.64 -6.35
CA GLU A 17 -5.84 17.36 -5.05
C GLU A 17 -5.26 16.52 -3.90
N LEU A 18 -5.56 15.20 -3.84
CA LEU A 18 -4.99 14.32 -2.84
C LEU A 18 -3.48 14.14 -3.07
N ILE A 19 -3.08 13.83 -4.30
CA ILE A 19 -1.67 13.62 -4.65
C ILE A 19 -0.87 14.92 -4.49
N GLU A 20 -1.43 16.08 -4.82
CA GLU A 20 -0.83 17.40 -4.57
C GLU A 20 -0.57 17.62 -3.07
N SER A 21 -1.57 17.37 -2.22
CA SER A 21 -1.40 17.48 -0.76
C SER A 21 -0.34 16.51 -0.21
N LEU A 22 -0.27 15.29 -0.74
CA LEU A 22 0.75 14.30 -0.36
C LEU A 22 2.13 14.72 -0.89
N SER A 23 2.20 15.30 -2.09
CA SER A 23 3.44 15.81 -2.68
C SER A 23 4.03 16.95 -1.85
N GLU A 24 3.20 17.91 -1.42
CA GLU A 24 3.62 19.00 -0.54
C GLU A 24 4.27 18.51 0.76
N LYS A 25 3.77 17.40 1.32
CA LYS A 25 4.32 16.80 2.54
C LYS A 25 5.74 16.25 2.38
N ILE A 26 6.10 15.78 1.19
CA ILE A 26 7.39 15.14 0.92
C ILE A 26 8.37 16.03 0.17
N GLN A 27 7.91 17.10 -0.45
CA GLN A 27 8.73 17.98 -1.28
C GLN A 27 9.95 18.51 -0.51
N GLY A 28 11.12 18.40 -1.10
CA GLY A 28 12.40 18.82 -0.53
C GLY A 28 12.95 17.95 0.59
N LYS A 29 12.25 16.89 1.03
CA LYS A 29 12.69 16.03 2.16
C LYS A 29 13.78 15.03 1.81
N LYS A 30 14.16 14.92 0.53
CA LYS A 30 15.25 14.04 0.05
C LYS A 30 15.02 12.55 0.37
N ILE A 31 13.77 12.11 0.39
CA ILE A 31 13.40 10.72 0.62
C ILE A 31 13.94 9.85 -0.51
N ARG A 32 14.67 8.80 -0.17
CA ARG A 32 15.31 7.89 -1.13
C ARG A 32 14.40 6.69 -1.40
N ILE A 33 13.92 6.56 -2.62
CA ILE A 33 13.07 5.42 -3.04
C ILE A 33 13.83 4.59 -4.07
N VAL A 34 13.93 3.28 -3.83
CA VAL A 34 14.57 2.35 -4.76
C VAL A 34 13.54 1.68 -5.68
N PHE A 35 13.94 1.53 -6.93
CA PHE A 35 13.16 0.92 -7.99
C PHE A 35 13.94 -0.27 -8.57
N PRO A 36 13.58 -1.52 -8.19
CA PRO A 36 14.21 -2.73 -8.71
C PRO A 36 14.18 -2.84 -10.23
N GLU A 37 13.11 -2.37 -10.86
CA GLU A 37 12.87 -2.45 -12.30
C GLU A 37 13.41 -1.20 -13.03
N GLY A 38 14.68 -0.85 -12.79
CA GLY A 38 15.27 0.43 -13.19
C GLY A 38 15.34 0.70 -14.69
N SER A 39 15.25 -0.32 -15.55
CA SER A 39 15.20 -0.17 -17.00
C SER A 39 13.79 -0.14 -17.59
N GLU A 40 12.75 -0.32 -16.75
CA GLU A 40 11.36 -0.35 -17.20
C GLU A 40 10.86 1.07 -17.53
N HIS A 41 10.29 1.25 -18.68
CA HIS A 41 9.99 2.58 -19.24
C HIS A 41 8.97 3.39 -18.43
N ARG A 42 7.97 2.75 -17.79
CA ARG A 42 6.97 3.40 -16.95
C ARG A 42 7.60 3.88 -15.62
N ILE A 43 8.56 3.09 -15.12
CA ILE A 43 9.35 3.46 -13.95
C ILE A 43 10.20 4.69 -14.28
N ILE A 44 10.96 4.66 -15.38
CA ILE A 44 11.84 5.76 -15.79
C ILE A 44 11.03 7.06 -15.98
N GLY A 45 9.88 7.02 -16.67
CA GLY A 45 9.05 8.20 -16.89
C GLY A 45 8.56 8.83 -15.58
N ALA A 46 8.01 8.01 -14.69
CA ALA A 46 7.56 8.47 -13.37
C ALA A 46 8.70 9.03 -12.51
N VAL A 47 9.84 8.34 -12.50
CA VAL A 47 11.02 8.70 -11.69
C VAL A 47 11.61 10.04 -12.12
N VAL A 48 11.70 10.28 -13.42
CA VAL A 48 12.18 11.57 -13.96
C VAL A 48 11.28 12.72 -13.53
N ARG A 49 9.97 12.53 -13.59
CA ARG A 49 8.99 13.52 -13.13
C ARG A 49 9.10 13.78 -11.63
N LEU A 50 9.12 12.72 -10.81
CA LEU A 50 9.23 12.81 -9.35
C LEU A 50 10.50 13.54 -8.91
N ALA A 51 11.63 13.28 -9.57
CA ALA A 51 12.89 13.94 -9.28
C ALA A 51 12.90 15.41 -9.73
N ALA A 52 12.30 15.72 -10.88
CA ALA A 52 12.18 17.10 -11.38
C ALA A 52 11.32 17.98 -10.47
N GLU A 53 10.32 17.39 -9.81
CA GLU A 53 9.45 18.07 -8.84
C GLU A 53 10.04 18.08 -7.41
N ASP A 54 11.27 17.59 -7.20
CA ASP A 54 11.97 17.47 -5.91
C ASP A 54 11.16 16.68 -4.84
N LEU A 55 10.43 15.65 -5.28
CA LEU A 55 9.60 14.84 -4.41
C LEU A 55 10.38 13.68 -3.77
N ILE A 56 11.32 13.09 -4.52
CA ILE A 56 12.16 11.99 -4.05
C ILE A 56 13.57 12.08 -4.61
N GLN A 57 14.49 11.31 -4.01
CA GLN A 57 15.77 10.95 -4.58
C GLN A 57 15.69 9.50 -5.08
N PRO A 58 15.56 9.27 -6.39
CA PRO A 58 15.43 7.94 -6.92
C PRO A 58 16.74 7.16 -6.91
N VAL A 59 16.65 5.86 -6.66
CA VAL A 59 17.73 4.88 -6.80
C VAL A 59 17.22 3.79 -7.74
N LEU A 60 17.85 3.65 -8.90
CA LEU A 60 17.49 2.64 -9.90
C LEU A 60 18.38 1.40 -9.74
N ILE A 61 17.82 0.21 -9.82
CA ILE A 61 18.61 -1.03 -9.86
C ILE A 61 18.69 -1.54 -11.29
N GLY A 62 19.88 -1.98 -11.67
CA GLY A 62 20.15 -2.58 -12.97
C GLY A 62 21.54 -2.22 -13.52
N ASN A 63 21.90 -2.81 -14.65
CA ASN A 63 23.12 -2.43 -15.34
C ASN A 63 23.03 -0.97 -15.83
N PRO A 64 23.98 -0.09 -15.47
CA PRO A 64 23.92 1.35 -15.80
C PRO A 64 23.76 1.65 -17.29
N GLU A 65 24.44 0.92 -18.16
CA GLU A 65 24.35 1.13 -19.62
C GLU A 65 22.96 0.77 -20.15
N VAL A 66 22.36 -0.32 -19.61
CA VAL A 66 21.01 -0.74 -19.99
C VAL A 66 19.97 0.28 -19.54
N VAL A 67 20.07 0.77 -18.30
CA VAL A 67 19.15 1.78 -17.74
C VAL A 67 19.25 3.09 -18.53
N LYS A 68 20.46 3.58 -18.79
CA LYS A 68 20.70 4.81 -19.55
C LYS A 68 20.19 4.72 -20.99
N GLU A 69 20.41 3.59 -21.66
CA GLU A 69 19.92 3.39 -23.02
C GLU A 69 18.39 3.32 -23.06
N ALA A 70 17.76 2.63 -22.09
CA ALA A 70 16.30 2.59 -21.97
C ALA A 70 15.69 4.00 -21.75
N ALA A 71 16.33 4.83 -20.94
CA ALA A 71 15.93 6.22 -20.73
C ALA A 71 16.09 7.06 -22.02
N LYS A 72 17.23 6.95 -22.67
CA LYS A 72 17.58 7.69 -23.91
C LYS A 72 16.58 7.41 -25.03
N VAL A 73 16.18 6.15 -25.24
CA VAL A 73 15.16 5.76 -26.24
C VAL A 73 13.85 6.53 -26.04
N ARG A 74 13.54 6.94 -24.82
CA ARG A 74 12.35 7.71 -24.44
C ARG A 74 12.59 9.22 -24.34
N GLY A 75 13.80 9.68 -24.60
CA GLY A 75 14.18 11.10 -24.52
C GLY A 75 14.38 11.60 -23.09
N PHE A 76 14.59 10.69 -22.13
CA PHE A 76 14.88 11.03 -20.73
C PHE A 76 16.37 11.01 -20.44
N ASP A 77 16.80 11.90 -19.54
CA ASP A 77 18.15 11.97 -18.98
C ASP A 77 18.14 11.47 -17.54
N VAL A 78 18.90 10.41 -17.28
CA VAL A 78 19.05 9.79 -15.95
C VAL A 78 20.50 9.82 -15.45
N GLU A 79 21.38 10.62 -16.07
CA GLU A 79 22.80 10.71 -15.68
C GLU A 79 23.03 11.17 -14.24
N LYS A 80 22.09 11.93 -13.68
CA LYS A 80 22.14 12.42 -12.29
C LYS A 80 21.57 11.45 -11.27
N PHE A 81 20.97 10.35 -11.72
CA PHE A 81 20.36 9.39 -10.81
C PHE A 81 21.38 8.36 -10.35
N GLU A 82 21.23 7.92 -9.11
CA GLU A 82 22.00 6.79 -8.61
C GLU A 82 21.48 5.52 -9.27
N ILE A 83 22.38 4.80 -9.94
CA ILE A 83 22.08 3.50 -10.56
C ILE A 83 23.00 2.48 -9.91
N ILE A 84 22.43 1.45 -9.30
CA ILE A 84 23.16 0.39 -8.59
C ILE A 84 23.05 -0.90 -9.39
N ASP A 85 24.20 -1.43 -9.80
CA ASP A 85 24.29 -2.76 -10.43
C ASP A 85 24.56 -3.82 -9.37
N PRO A 86 23.64 -4.75 -9.12
CA PRO A 86 23.84 -5.84 -8.17
C PRO A 86 25.08 -6.70 -8.47
N ALA A 87 25.45 -6.82 -9.75
CA ALA A 87 26.60 -7.61 -10.17
C ALA A 87 27.96 -6.94 -9.86
N ASN A 88 27.97 -5.63 -9.65
CA ASN A 88 29.17 -4.83 -9.41
C ASN A 88 29.04 -3.96 -8.14
N TYR A 89 28.32 -4.45 -7.12
CA TYR A 89 28.09 -3.72 -5.90
C TYR A 89 29.23 -3.91 -4.89
N ASP A 90 29.95 -2.83 -4.58
CA ASP A 90 31.16 -2.86 -3.74
C ASP A 90 30.94 -3.40 -2.32
N LYS A 91 29.71 -3.29 -1.77
CA LYS A 91 29.35 -3.72 -0.42
C LYS A 91 28.54 -5.01 -0.40
N LEU A 92 28.69 -5.86 -1.42
CA LEU A 92 27.92 -7.11 -1.52
C LEU A 92 28.17 -8.03 -0.32
N ASP A 93 29.42 -8.16 0.14
CA ASP A 93 29.75 -9.02 1.27
C ASP A 93 29.08 -8.55 2.58
N GLU A 94 29.03 -7.23 2.82
CA GLU A 94 28.32 -6.66 3.98
C GLU A 94 26.80 -6.94 3.87
N MET A 95 26.23 -6.82 2.67
CA MET A 95 24.82 -7.09 2.43
C MET A 95 24.49 -8.56 2.62
N VAL A 96 25.33 -9.48 2.13
CA VAL A 96 25.21 -10.93 2.33
C VAL A 96 25.22 -11.27 3.81
N ALA A 97 26.21 -10.78 4.57
CA ALA A 97 26.31 -11.01 6.00
C ALA A 97 25.05 -10.50 6.75
N SER A 98 24.59 -9.29 6.43
CA SER A 98 23.38 -8.73 6.99
C SER A 98 22.12 -9.55 6.65
N PHE A 99 22.03 -10.09 5.42
CA PHE A 99 20.91 -10.93 5.00
C PHE A 99 20.89 -12.27 5.74
N VAL A 100 22.03 -12.93 5.87
CA VAL A 100 22.17 -14.21 6.63
C VAL A 100 21.78 -14.01 8.09
N GLU A 101 22.29 -12.94 8.74
CA GLU A 101 21.94 -12.58 10.11
C GLU A 101 20.42 -12.33 10.26
N ARG A 102 19.84 -11.54 9.36
CA ARG A 102 18.41 -11.23 9.36
C ARG A 102 17.54 -12.46 9.25
N ARG A 103 17.98 -13.47 8.50
CA ARG A 103 17.26 -14.73 8.28
C ARG A 103 17.48 -15.77 9.38
N LYS A 104 18.39 -15.53 10.32
CA LYS A 104 18.62 -16.40 11.50
C LYS A 104 18.77 -17.90 11.12
N GLY A 105 19.68 -18.22 10.22
CA GLY A 105 19.97 -19.59 9.76
C GLY A 105 18.99 -20.18 8.74
N LYS A 106 17.99 -19.42 8.29
CA LYS A 106 17.06 -19.85 7.22
C LYS A 106 17.62 -19.67 5.80
N VAL A 107 18.76 -19.03 5.67
CA VAL A 107 19.48 -18.79 4.42
C VAL A 107 20.96 -18.96 4.68
N THR A 108 21.65 -19.75 3.84
CA THR A 108 23.13 -19.83 3.84
C THR A 108 23.72 -18.67 3.07
N GLU A 109 25.03 -18.45 3.20
CA GLU A 109 25.76 -17.41 2.49
C GLU A 109 25.66 -17.58 0.97
N GLU A 110 25.85 -18.81 0.47
CA GLU A 110 25.73 -19.11 -0.96
C GLU A 110 24.32 -18.81 -1.48
N LYS A 111 23.29 -19.17 -0.70
CA LYS A 111 21.90 -18.90 -1.07
C LYS A 111 21.57 -17.41 -0.99
N ALA A 112 22.16 -16.67 -0.07
CA ALA A 112 22.02 -15.22 0.02
C ALA A 112 22.62 -14.53 -1.23
N ILE A 113 23.82 -14.93 -1.65
CA ILE A 113 24.47 -14.44 -2.88
C ILE A 113 23.61 -14.72 -4.11
N GLU A 114 23.01 -15.91 -4.19
CA GLU A 114 22.11 -16.26 -5.30
C GLU A 114 20.84 -15.39 -5.31
N LEU A 115 20.21 -15.22 -4.15
CA LEU A 115 18.99 -14.41 -4.03
C LEU A 115 19.23 -12.93 -4.30
N LEU A 116 20.39 -12.40 -3.95
CA LEU A 116 20.74 -10.99 -4.17
C LEU A 116 21.03 -10.65 -5.64
N LYS A 117 21.05 -11.63 -6.54
CA LYS A 117 21.02 -11.39 -7.98
C LYS A 117 19.64 -10.94 -8.48
N ASP A 118 18.60 -11.22 -7.72
CA ASP A 118 17.25 -10.75 -7.97
C ASP A 118 17.10 -9.31 -7.46
N GLU A 119 16.67 -8.42 -8.34
CA GLU A 119 16.62 -6.99 -8.07
C GLU A 119 15.64 -6.64 -6.93
N ASN A 120 14.56 -7.42 -6.73
CA ASN A 120 13.64 -7.23 -5.61
C ASN A 120 14.27 -7.61 -4.27
N TYR A 121 15.01 -8.72 -4.21
CA TYR A 121 15.76 -9.08 -3.00
C TYR A 121 16.84 -8.05 -2.70
N PHE A 122 17.57 -7.61 -3.72
CA PHE A 122 18.63 -6.62 -3.58
C PHE A 122 18.06 -5.27 -3.08
N GLY A 123 17.02 -4.73 -3.74
CA GLY A 123 16.36 -3.49 -3.33
C GLY A 123 15.74 -3.57 -1.95
N THR A 124 15.18 -4.72 -1.59
CA THR A 124 14.65 -4.95 -0.24
C THR A 124 15.77 -4.94 0.81
N MET A 125 16.95 -5.46 0.50
CA MET A 125 18.10 -5.39 1.40
C MET A 125 18.64 -3.96 1.52
N LEU A 126 18.69 -3.17 0.45
CA LEU A 126 19.03 -1.75 0.55
C LEU A 126 18.08 -1.02 1.50
N THR A 127 16.77 -1.30 1.40
CA THR A 127 15.74 -0.74 2.29
C THR A 127 15.93 -1.20 3.74
N TYR A 128 16.20 -2.49 3.95
CA TYR A 128 16.44 -3.05 5.29
C TYR A 128 17.67 -2.46 5.97
N MET A 129 18.74 -2.28 5.22
CA MET A 129 20.00 -1.70 5.74
C MET A 129 19.92 -0.18 5.94
N GLY A 130 18.80 0.46 5.59
CA GLY A 130 18.61 1.91 5.74
C GLY A 130 19.41 2.74 4.72
N LEU A 131 19.83 2.14 3.62
CA LEU A 131 20.51 2.83 2.54
C LEU A 131 19.52 3.57 1.62
N VAL A 132 18.25 3.18 1.67
CA VAL A 132 17.09 3.86 1.08
C VAL A 132 15.92 3.79 2.05
N ASP A 133 14.92 4.66 1.88
CA ASP A 133 13.80 4.80 2.80
C ASP A 133 12.61 3.88 2.45
N GLY A 134 12.44 3.56 1.17
CA GLY A 134 11.36 2.70 0.69
C GLY A 134 11.64 2.11 -0.68
N LEU A 135 10.76 1.20 -1.12
CA LEU A 135 10.86 0.48 -2.39
C LEU A 135 9.53 0.49 -3.14
N VAL A 136 9.60 0.67 -4.46
CA VAL A 136 8.45 0.51 -5.38
C VAL A 136 8.85 -0.43 -6.52
N SER A 137 8.10 -1.53 -6.68
CA SER A 137 8.31 -2.54 -7.73
C SER A 137 6.98 -3.16 -8.15
N GLY A 138 6.97 -4.06 -9.13
CA GLY A 138 5.80 -4.83 -9.57
C GLY A 138 5.29 -4.47 -10.97
N ALA A 139 5.96 -3.54 -11.68
CA ALA A 139 5.58 -3.19 -13.04
C ALA A 139 5.78 -4.36 -14.02
N ILE A 140 6.79 -5.20 -13.79
CA ILE A 140 7.05 -6.43 -14.56
C ILE A 140 7.05 -7.70 -13.69
N HIS A 141 7.31 -7.58 -12.39
CA HIS A 141 7.27 -8.68 -11.44
C HIS A 141 5.85 -8.99 -10.95
N SER A 142 5.62 -10.22 -10.51
CA SER A 142 4.37 -10.58 -9.83
C SER A 142 4.36 -10.07 -8.39
N THR A 143 3.17 -9.90 -7.81
CA THR A 143 3.00 -9.58 -6.38
C THR A 143 3.81 -10.50 -5.47
N GLY A 144 3.87 -11.81 -5.79
CA GLY A 144 4.65 -12.75 -5.00
C GLY A 144 6.16 -12.50 -5.04
N GLU A 145 6.68 -12.01 -6.16
CA GLU A 145 8.10 -11.68 -6.32
C GLU A 145 8.47 -10.38 -5.60
N THR A 146 7.58 -9.41 -5.55
CA THR A 146 7.77 -8.15 -4.82
C THR A 146 7.56 -8.34 -3.30
N VAL A 147 6.46 -8.99 -2.90
CA VAL A 147 6.05 -9.07 -1.49
C VAL A 147 6.85 -10.11 -0.69
N ARG A 148 7.29 -11.21 -1.32
CA ARG A 148 8.04 -12.26 -0.62
C ARG A 148 9.35 -11.76 0.02
N PRO A 149 10.24 -11.00 -0.67
CA PRO A 149 11.41 -10.39 -0.03
C PRO A 149 11.01 -9.46 1.12
N ALA A 150 9.98 -8.63 0.96
CA ALA A 150 9.48 -7.74 1.99
C ALA A 150 9.10 -8.51 3.27
N LEU A 151 8.28 -9.56 3.15
CA LEU A 151 7.88 -10.40 4.29
C LEU A 151 9.05 -11.15 4.92
N GLN A 152 10.04 -11.52 4.15
CA GLN A 152 11.19 -12.28 4.63
C GLN A 152 12.24 -11.42 5.34
N ILE A 153 12.44 -10.18 4.87
CA ILE A 153 13.55 -9.30 5.25
C ILE A 153 13.04 -8.14 6.09
N ILE A 154 12.13 -7.32 5.57
CA ILE A 154 11.57 -6.16 6.28
C ILE A 154 10.76 -6.65 7.47
N LYS A 155 9.83 -7.57 7.24
CA LYS A 155 8.85 -8.07 8.21
C LYS A 155 7.89 -6.99 8.68
N THR A 156 7.01 -7.36 9.59
CA THR A 156 6.04 -6.44 10.19
C THR A 156 6.65 -5.60 11.31
N LYS A 157 6.03 -4.46 11.60
CA LYS A 157 6.30 -3.65 12.78
C LYS A 157 6.09 -4.47 14.06
N PRO A 158 6.76 -4.12 15.19
CA PRO A 158 6.46 -4.72 16.48
C PRO A 158 4.98 -4.60 16.83
N GLY A 159 4.38 -5.70 17.26
CA GLY A 159 2.95 -5.77 17.61
C GLY A 159 2.02 -6.01 16.43
N ILE A 160 2.51 -6.10 15.21
CA ILE A 160 1.73 -6.44 14.00
C ILE A 160 2.08 -7.84 13.53
N SER A 161 1.09 -8.72 13.49
CA SER A 161 1.28 -10.13 13.11
C SER A 161 1.40 -10.32 11.61
N ARG A 162 0.67 -9.51 10.82
CA ARG A 162 0.60 -9.64 9.36
C ARG A 162 0.53 -8.30 8.65
N THR A 163 1.15 -8.26 7.48
CA THR A 163 0.95 -7.18 6.50
C THR A 163 -0.45 -7.29 5.89
N SER A 164 -1.09 -6.18 5.62
CA SER A 164 -2.37 -6.11 4.91
C SER A 164 -2.30 -5.19 3.69
N GLY A 165 -3.30 -5.25 2.83
CA GLY A 165 -3.37 -4.44 1.62
C GLY A 165 -4.64 -3.62 1.54
N ALA A 166 -4.51 -2.30 1.57
CA ALA A 166 -5.63 -1.38 1.53
C ALA A 166 -5.77 -0.68 0.16
N PHE A 167 -6.99 -0.27 -0.15
CA PHE A 167 -7.28 0.60 -1.29
C PHE A 167 -7.96 1.88 -0.83
N ILE A 168 -7.51 3.03 -1.35
CA ILE A 168 -8.28 4.25 -1.26
C ILE A 168 -9.28 4.26 -2.40
N MET A 169 -10.54 4.35 -2.04
CA MET A 169 -11.66 4.41 -2.96
C MET A 169 -12.14 5.85 -3.05
N MET A 170 -12.04 6.47 -4.22
CA MET A 170 -12.41 7.87 -4.41
C MET A 170 -13.47 8.05 -5.49
N ARG A 171 -14.42 8.97 -5.26
CA ARG A 171 -15.46 9.34 -6.22
C ARG A 171 -15.85 10.81 -6.06
N GLY A 172 -16.45 11.39 -7.11
CA GLY A 172 -17.08 12.71 -7.03
C GLY A 172 -16.13 13.87 -6.73
N ARG A 173 -14.99 13.96 -7.42
CA ARG A 173 -13.96 14.99 -7.17
C ARG A 173 -13.36 14.92 -5.76
N GLY A 174 -13.20 13.69 -5.19
CA GLY A 174 -12.66 13.49 -3.84
C GLY A 174 -13.61 13.90 -2.71
N GLN A 175 -14.85 14.23 -3.03
CA GLN A 175 -15.88 14.45 -2.01
C GLN A 175 -16.18 13.15 -1.25
N GLU A 176 -16.07 12.03 -1.93
CA GLU A 176 -16.20 10.71 -1.33
C GLU A 176 -14.83 10.03 -1.31
N ARG A 177 -14.28 9.81 -0.12
CA ARG A 177 -13.00 9.13 0.11
C ARG A 177 -13.20 8.07 1.18
N TYR A 178 -12.89 6.84 0.84
CA TYR A 178 -12.99 5.70 1.75
C TYR A 178 -11.73 4.86 1.69
N LEU A 179 -11.43 4.15 2.77
CA LEU A 179 -10.38 3.14 2.79
C LEU A 179 -11.02 1.76 2.92
N PHE A 180 -10.68 0.84 2.02
CA PHE A 180 -11.11 -0.56 2.03
C PHE A 180 -9.94 -1.47 2.37
N SER A 181 -10.04 -2.35 3.38
CA SER A 181 -8.98 -3.24 3.87
C SER A 181 -9.54 -4.50 4.56
N ASP A 182 -8.90 -5.66 4.52
CA ASP A 182 -7.85 -6.08 3.61
C ASP A 182 -8.47 -6.55 2.29
N CYS A 183 -7.91 -6.08 1.20
CA CYS A 183 -8.43 -6.42 -0.13
C CYS A 183 -7.41 -7.18 -0.99
N ALA A 184 -6.19 -7.50 -0.46
CA ALA A 184 -5.10 -7.97 -1.30
C ALA A 184 -4.24 -9.10 -0.72
N ILE A 185 -4.14 -9.28 0.61
CA ILE A 185 -3.09 -10.11 1.24
C ILE A 185 -3.63 -11.29 2.05
N ASN A 186 -4.48 -11.02 3.06
CA ASN A 186 -4.84 -12.05 4.05
C ASN A 186 -6.09 -12.81 3.65
N VAL A 187 -5.92 -14.10 3.32
CA VAL A 187 -7.02 -14.95 2.85
C VAL A 187 -8.11 -15.09 3.91
N ASN A 188 -7.74 -15.43 5.15
CA ASN A 188 -8.68 -15.57 6.26
C ASN A 188 -7.96 -15.20 7.58
N PRO A 189 -7.95 -13.91 7.95
CA PRO A 189 -7.36 -13.47 9.21
C PRO A 189 -8.19 -13.95 10.41
N ASN A 190 -7.52 -14.29 11.52
CA ASN A 190 -8.19 -14.53 12.80
C ASN A 190 -8.60 -13.19 13.45
N ALA A 191 -9.28 -13.22 14.61
CA ALA A 191 -9.80 -12.03 15.27
C ALA A 191 -8.67 -11.03 15.65
N GLN A 192 -7.54 -11.51 16.17
CA GLN A 192 -6.39 -10.67 16.51
C GLN A 192 -5.79 -10.00 15.27
N GLU A 193 -5.54 -10.78 14.21
CA GLU A 193 -5.01 -10.28 12.95
C GLU A 193 -5.95 -9.25 12.29
N LEU A 194 -7.26 -9.50 12.32
CA LEU A 194 -8.28 -8.59 11.80
C LEU A 194 -8.34 -7.27 12.58
N ALA A 195 -8.16 -7.33 13.90
CA ALA A 195 -8.08 -6.14 14.76
C ALA A 195 -6.84 -5.29 14.44
N GLU A 196 -5.69 -5.92 14.23
CA GLU A 196 -4.45 -5.22 13.82
C GLU A 196 -4.61 -4.57 12.44
N ILE A 197 -5.26 -5.25 11.49
CA ILE A 197 -5.60 -4.69 10.17
C ILE A 197 -6.46 -3.43 10.32
N ALA A 198 -7.45 -3.45 11.22
CA ALA A 198 -8.32 -2.30 11.45
C ALA A 198 -7.53 -1.09 11.99
N VAL A 199 -6.62 -1.32 12.94
CA VAL A 199 -5.78 -0.27 13.52
C VAL A 199 -4.82 0.33 12.47
N GLU A 200 -4.15 -0.51 11.69
CA GLU A 200 -3.27 -0.02 10.61
C GLU A 200 -4.05 0.70 9.51
N SER A 201 -5.29 0.27 9.25
CA SER A 201 -6.18 0.95 8.30
C SER A 201 -6.62 2.33 8.79
N ALA A 202 -6.86 2.50 10.09
CA ALA A 202 -7.14 3.81 10.68
C ALA A 202 -5.96 4.78 10.50
N LYS A 203 -4.74 4.34 10.81
CA LYS A 203 -3.51 5.14 10.61
C LYS A 203 -3.30 5.51 9.14
N THR A 204 -3.54 4.55 8.24
CA THR A 204 -3.43 4.80 6.80
C THR A 204 -4.47 5.84 6.36
N ALA A 205 -5.71 5.76 6.85
CA ALA A 205 -6.75 6.75 6.55
C ALA A 205 -6.33 8.17 6.97
N GLU A 206 -5.77 8.33 8.17
CA GLU A 206 -5.23 9.63 8.64
C GLU A 206 -4.14 10.20 7.72
N MET A 207 -3.22 9.35 7.24
CA MET A 207 -2.18 9.77 6.30
C MET A 207 -2.79 10.44 5.06
N PHE A 208 -3.94 9.93 4.58
CA PHE A 208 -4.67 10.44 3.44
C PHE A 208 -5.67 11.56 3.78
N GLY A 209 -5.66 12.06 5.02
CA GLY A 209 -6.59 13.09 5.46
C GLY A 209 -8.05 12.61 5.51
N ILE A 210 -8.25 11.31 5.71
CA ILE A 210 -9.55 10.70 5.95
C ILE A 210 -9.71 10.53 7.46
N GLU A 211 -10.69 11.18 8.07
CA GLU A 211 -11.03 10.95 9.48
C GLU A 211 -11.43 9.47 9.68
N PRO A 212 -10.72 8.69 10.51
CA PRO A 212 -10.96 7.26 10.57
C PRO A 212 -12.17 6.91 11.42
N LYS A 213 -13.28 6.56 10.78
CA LYS A 213 -14.45 5.90 11.36
C LYS A 213 -14.50 4.48 10.83
N VAL A 214 -14.02 3.55 11.64
CA VAL A 214 -13.71 2.18 11.21
C VAL A 214 -14.90 1.25 11.43
N ALA A 215 -15.47 0.76 10.34
CA ALA A 215 -16.51 -0.27 10.37
C ALA A 215 -15.91 -1.66 10.13
N MET A 216 -16.06 -2.56 11.12
CA MET A 216 -15.71 -3.96 11.01
C MET A 216 -16.86 -4.72 10.36
N LEU A 217 -16.68 -5.07 9.08
CA LEU A 217 -17.77 -5.59 8.23
C LEU A 217 -18.08 -7.06 8.46
N SER A 218 -19.37 -7.36 8.43
CA SER A 218 -19.94 -8.70 8.49
C SER A 218 -21.25 -8.75 7.72
N PHE A 219 -21.81 -9.94 7.51
CA PHE A 219 -23.21 -10.12 7.12
C PHE A 219 -24.19 -9.96 8.29
N SER A 220 -23.70 -9.79 9.52
CA SER A 220 -24.43 -9.53 10.75
C SER A 220 -24.25 -8.09 11.22
N THR A 221 -25.24 -7.52 11.93
CA THR A 221 -25.14 -6.26 12.64
C THR A 221 -25.56 -6.50 14.09
N ARG A 222 -24.61 -6.30 15.03
CA ARG A 222 -24.85 -6.39 16.48
C ARG A 222 -25.58 -7.65 16.93
N GLY A 223 -25.11 -8.82 16.46
CA GLY A 223 -25.66 -10.12 16.83
C GLY A 223 -26.94 -10.50 16.08
N SER A 224 -27.26 -9.84 14.96
CA SER A 224 -28.44 -10.20 14.16
C SER A 224 -28.34 -11.61 13.53
N ALA A 225 -27.15 -12.18 13.44
CA ALA A 225 -26.89 -13.55 13.04
C ALA A 225 -25.90 -14.22 13.99
N VAL A 226 -26.14 -15.50 14.28
CA VAL A 226 -25.25 -16.33 15.11
C VAL A 226 -24.46 -17.26 14.20
N ALA A 227 -23.19 -16.91 13.97
CA ALA A 227 -22.26 -17.68 13.17
C ALA A 227 -20.82 -17.40 13.62
N GLU A 228 -19.92 -18.33 13.39
CA GLU A 228 -18.50 -18.23 13.76
C GLU A 228 -17.84 -17.01 13.08
N GLU A 229 -18.18 -16.74 11.83
CA GLU A 229 -17.68 -15.63 11.04
C GLU A 229 -18.10 -14.27 11.65
N ALA A 230 -19.35 -14.15 12.13
CA ALA A 230 -19.82 -12.92 12.79
C ALA A 230 -19.17 -12.75 14.16
N THR A 231 -19.02 -13.83 14.93
CA THR A 231 -18.35 -13.83 16.23
C THR A 231 -16.90 -13.41 16.11
N LYS A 232 -16.17 -13.90 15.10
CA LYS A 232 -14.80 -13.48 14.80
C LYS A 232 -14.68 -11.96 14.62
N VAL A 233 -15.61 -11.34 13.89
CA VAL A 233 -15.58 -9.90 13.64
C VAL A 233 -15.93 -9.10 14.91
N ALA A 234 -16.90 -9.58 15.69
CA ALA A 234 -17.25 -8.96 16.98
C ALA A 234 -16.04 -8.99 17.95
N GLU A 235 -15.37 -10.14 18.08
CA GLU A 235 -14.14 -10.27 18.87
C GLU A 235 -13.03 -9.35 18.38
N ALA A 236 -12.81 -9.30 17.04
CA ALA A 236 -11.83 -8.40 16.43
C ALA A 236 -12.12 -6.93 16.74
N THR A 237 -13.39 -6.53 16.75
CA THR A 237 -13.81 -5.17 17.09
C THR A 237 -13.42 -4.82 18.53
N GLU A 238 -13.69 -5.70 19.49
CA GLU A 238 -13.32 -5.47 20.89
C GLU A 238 -11.80 -5.42 21.10
N ILE A 239 -11.05 -6.25 20.37
CA ILE A 239 -9.57 -6.21 20.41
C ILE A 239 -9.06 -4.88 19.82
N ALA A 240 -9.58 -4.47 18.65
CA ALA A 240 -9.16 -3.24 17.98
C ALA A 240 -9.41 -1.99 18.83
N ARG A 241 -10.56 -1.91 19.51
CA ARG A 241 -10.87 -0.83 20.46
C ARG A 241 -9.88 -0.73 21.61
N LYS A 242 -9.39 -1.88 22.10
CA LYS A 242 -8.37 -1.92 23.18
C LYS A 242 -6.99 -1.54 22.66
N LEU A 243 -6.63 -1.94 21.43
CA LEU A 243 -5.35 -1.63 20.81
C LEU A 243 -5.21 -0.15 20.44
N ALA A 244 -6.34 0.49 20.04
CA ALA A 244 -6.32 1.86 19.54
C ALA A 244 -7.55 2.65 20.03
N PRO A 245 -7.65 2.96 21.34
CA PRO A 245 -8.79 3.63 21.94
C PRO A 245 -9.02 5.07 21.46
N GLN A 246 -8.06 5.64 20.75
CA GLN A 246 -8.17 6.97 20.14
C GLN A 246 -9.02 6.98 18.87
N TYR A 247 -9.26 5.81 18.23
CA TYR A 247 -10.05 5.69 17.01
C TYR A 247 -11.49 5.24 17.30
N GLU A 248 -12.42 5.75 16.52
CA GLU A 248 -13.79 5.25 16.50
C GLU A 248 -13.86 3.96 15.65
N ILE A 249 -13.92 2.81 16.34
CA ILE A 249 -13.99 1.49 15.72
C ILE A 249 -15.27 0.81 16.21
N ASP A 250 -16.13 0.34 15.30
CA ASP A 250 -17.36 -0.33 15.64
C ASP A 250 -17.67 -1.51 14.69
N GLY A 251 -18.43 -2.47 15.20
CA GLY A 251 -18.79 -3.73 14.52
C GLY A 251 -19.22 -4.78 15.54
N GLU A 252 -19.63 -5.95 15.09
CA GLU A 252 -19.74 -6.27 13.65
C GLU A 252 -20.96 -5.56 13.03
N MET A 253 -20.84 -5.15 11.79
CA MET A 253 -21.95 -4.53 11.08
C MET A 253 -21.96 -4.83 9.57
N GLN A 254 -23.17 -4.84 9.02
CA GLN A 254 -23.38 -4.96 7.58
C GLN A 254 -22.95 -3.68 6.87
N PHE A 255 -22.57 -3.79 5.59
CA PHE A 255 -22.11 -2.64 4.80
C PHE A 255 -23.18 -1.53 4.69
N ASP A 256 -24.44 -1.89 4.53
CA ASP A 256 -25.55 -0.91 4.48
C ASP A 256 -25.72 -0.16 5.80
N ALA A 257 -25.54 -0.83 6.95
CA ALA A 257 -25.57 -0.20 8.27
C ALA A 257 -24.34 0.70 8.49
N ALA A 258 -23.17 0.32 7.97
CA ALA A 258 -21.96 1.13 8.05
C ALA A 258 -22.03 2.41 7.21
N TYR A 259 -22.69 2.35 6.04
CA TYR A 259 -22.64 3.40 5.02
C TYR A 259 -23.90 4.28 4.96
N VAL A 260 -25.09 3.72 5.18
CA VAL A 260 -26.38 4.43 4.99
C VAL A 260 -26.97 4.86 6.33
N SER A 261 -27.06 6.18 6.58
CA SER A 261 -27.52 6.74 7.85
C SER A 261 -28.90 6.24 8.29
N SER A 262 -29.88 6.12 7.37
CA SER A 262 -31.22 5.63 7.71
C SER A 262 -31.25 4.14 8.11
N VAL A 263 -30.30 3.35 7.62
CA VAL A 263 -30.13 1.95 8.02
C VAL A 263 -29.43 1.86 9.37
N ALA A 264 -28.43 2.72 9.59
CA ALA A 264 -27.73 2.84 10.87
C ALA A 264 -28.68 3.19 12.02
N GLU A 265 -29.59 4.15 11.83
CA GLU A 265 -30.61 4.54 12.80
C GLU A 265 -31.49 3.35 13.24
N GLN A 266 -31.74 2.40 12.34
CA GLN A 266 -32.54 1.21 12.64
C GLN A 266 -31.75 0.08 13.29
N LYS A 267 -30.51 -0.16 12.81
CA LYS A 267 -29.71 -1.36 13.17
C LYS A 267 -28.67 -1.10 14.26
N ALA A 268 -28.16 0.13 14.36
CA ALA A 268 -27.11 0.51 15.31
C ALA A 268 -27.20 1.98 15.74
N PRO A 269 -28.32 2.41 16.35
CA PRO A 269 -28.59 3.84 16.64
C PRO A 269 -27.57 4.48 17.58
N ASP A 270 -26.93 3.71 18.45
CA ASP A 270 -25.93 4.20 19.41
C ASP A 270 -24.49 4.21 18.86
N SER A 271 -24.30 3.80 17.60
CA SER A 271 -22.98 3.74 16.98
C SER A 271 -22.49 5.12 16.54
N LYS A 272 -21.24 5.44 16.85
CA LYS A 272 -20.56 6.63 16.32
C LYS A 272 -19.97 6.43 14.92
N VAL A 273 -20.00 5.19 14.42
CA VAL A 273 -19.42 4.79 13.12
C VAL A 273 -20.50 4.48 12.10
N ALA A 274 -21.58 3.79 12.52
CA ALA A 274 -22.66 3.40 11.62
C ALA A 274 -23.26 4.61 10.87
N GLY A 275 -23.51 4.42 9.58
CA GLY A 275 -24.06 5.46 8.68
C GLY A 275 -23.09 6.57 8.27
N GLN A 276 -21.85 6.53 8.77
CA GLN A 276 -20.82 7.54 8.47
C GLN A 276 -19.41 6.95 8.42
N ALA A 277 -19.29 5.63 8.24
CA ALA A 277 -18.00 4.96 8.15
C ALA A 277 -17.18 5.46 6.97
N THR A 278 -15.89 5.63 7.20
CA THR A 278 -14.89 6.07 6.20
C THR A 278 -13.85 4.99 5.93
N VAL A 279 -13.68 4.05 6.86
CA VAL A 279 -12.80 2.89 6.76
C VAL A 279 -13.63 1.62 6.88
N PHE A 280 -13.55 0.75 5.87
CA PHE A 280 -14.30 -0.49 5.80
C PHE A 280 -13.32 -1.66 5.85
N VAL A 281 -13.35 -2.42 6.95
CA VAL A 281 -12.51 -3.59 7.15
C VAL A 281 -13.30 -4.85 6.85
N PHE A 282 -12.88 -5.57 5.83
CA PHE A 282 -13.52 -6.78 5.35
C PHE A 282 -13.06 -8.00 6.16
N PRO A 283 -13.96 -8.96 6.46
CA PRO A 283 -13.67 -10.09 7.35
C PRO A 283 -12.68 -11.10 6.77
N GLU A 284 -12.50 -11.09 5.45
CA GLU A 284 -11.62 -12.00 4.72
C GLU A 284 -11.37 -11.48 3.28
N LEU A 285 -10.38 -12.10 2.58
CA LEU A 285 -9.89 -11.58 1.30
C LEU A 285 -10.94 -11.58 0.18
N GLN A 286 -11.80 -12.60 0.09
CA GLN A 286 -12.75 -12.71 -1.03
C GLN A 286 -13.73 -11.54 -0.98
N SER A 287 -14.31 -11.24 0.19
CA SER A 287 -15.26 -10.13 0.35
C SER A 287 -14.58 -8.79 0.05
N GLY A 288 -13.37 -8.55 0.54
CA GLY A 288 -12.61 -7.34 0.27
C GLY A 288 -12.23 -7.17 -1.20
N ASN A 289 -11.67 -8.23 -1.79
CA ASN A 289 -11.22 -8.21 -3.19
C ASN A 289 -12.39 -8.07 -4.19
N ILE A 290 -13.50 -8.75 -3.95
CA ILE A 290 -14.71 -8.64 -4.76
C ILE A 290 -15.34 -7.27 -4.53
N GLY A 291 -15.46 -6.83 -3.27
CA GLY A 291 -16.11 -5.59 -2.87
C GLY A 291 -15.48 -4.35 -3.51
N TYR A 292 -14.14 -4.17 -3.42
CA TYR A 292 -13.51 -3.01 -4.03
C TYR A 292 -13.65 -3.00 -5.57
N LYS A 293 -13.59 -4.17 -6.23
CA LYS A 293 -13.77 -4.27 -7.69
C LYS A 293 -15.19 -3.92 -8.12
N ILE A 294 -16.20 -4.34 -7.34
CA ILE A 294 -17.59 -3.97 -7.59
C ILE A 294 -17.76 -2.46 -7.45
N ALA A 295 -17.24 -1.85 -6.36
CA ALA A 295 -17.28 -0.41 -6.15
C ALA A 295 -16.56 0.34 -7.29
N GLN A 296 -15.39 -0.15 -7.71
CA GLN A 296 -14.65 0.43 -8.83
C GLN A 296 -15.44 0.37 -10.14
N ARG A 297 -15.99 -0.79 -10.50
CA ARG A 297 -16.58 -1.03 -11.84
C ARG A 297 -18.03 -0.53 -11.95
N PHE A 298 -18.85 -0.79 -10.94
CA PHE A 298 -20.25 -0.37 -10.92
C PHE A 298 -20.45 0.98 -10.22
N GLY A 299 -19.72 1.24 -9.14
CA GLY A 299 -19.80 2.47 -8.37
C GLY A 299 -19.03 3.66 -8.97
N ASN A 300 -18.24 3.43 -10.03
CA ASN A 300 -17.34 4.43 -10.63
C ASN A 300 -16.36 5.05 -9.63
N PHE A 301 -15.91 4.26 -8.65
CA PHE A 301 -14.80 4.68 -7.80
C PHE A 301 -13.46 4.49 -8.52
N GLU A 302 -12.55 5.42 -8.33
CA GLU A 302 -11.13 5.21 -8.54
C GLU A 302 -10.58 4.42 -7.35
N ALA A 303 -9.83 3.34 -7.60
CA ALA A 303 -9.19 2.54 -6.56
C ALA A 303 -7.68 2.74 -6.65
N ILE A 304 -7.09 3.37 -5.63
CA ILE A 304 -5.64 3.60 -5.53
C ILE A 304 -5.06 2.59 -4.54
N GLY A 305 -4.16 1.75 -5.02
CA GLY A 305 -3.55 0.69 -4.20
C GLY A 305 -3.13 -0.52 -5.05
N PRO A 306 -2.78 -1.67 -4.43
CA PRO A 306 -2.81 -1.88 -2.98
C PRO A 306 -1.69 -1.14 -2.24
N ILE A 307 -2.05 -0.52 -1.13
CA ILE A 307 -1.13 0.10 -0.19
C ILE A 307 -0.82 -0.96 0.87
N LEU A 308 0.45 -1.38 0.97
CA LEU A 308 0.86 -2.35 1.98
C LEU A 308 0.99 -1.66 3.35
N GLN A 309 0.33 -2.26 4.34
CA GLN A 309 0.25 -1.76 5.70
C GLN A 309 0.99 -2.70 6.67
N GLY A 310 1.49 -2.17 7.77
CA GLY A 310 2.09 -2.94 8.85
C GLY A 310 3.51 -3.44 8.59
N LEU A 311 4.15 -3.12 7.47
CA LEU A 311 5.57 -3.40 7.22
C LEU A 311 6.46 -2.45 8.03
N ASN A 312 7.61 -2.95 8.50
CA ASN A 312 8.58 -2.16 9.28
C ASN A 312 9.32 -1.10 8.45
N LYS A 313 9.27 -1.19 7.12
CA LYS A 313 9.70 -0.18 6.15
C LYS A 313 8.75 -0.19 4.96
N PRO A 314 8.50 0.95 4.31
CA PRO A 314 7.57 1.02 3.18
C PRO A 314 8.08 0.24 1.96
N ILE A 315 7.26 -0.69 1.51
CA ILE A 315 7.43 -1.40 0.23
C ILE A 315 6.09 -1.39 -0.47
N SER A 316 6.07 -1.02 -1.73
CA SER A 316 4.87 -0.98 -2.54
C SER A 316 4.95 -1.90 -3.75
N ASP A 317 3.83 -2.54 -4.05
CA ASP A 317 3.66 -3.48 -5.15
C ASP A 317 2.74 -2.87 -6.23
N LEU A 318 3.29 -2.68 -7.42
CA LEU A 318 2.54 -2.22 -8.58
C LEU A 318 1.76 -3.38 -9.23
N SER A 319 0.74 -3.06 -9.97
CA SER A 319 0.16 -4.01 -10.92
C SER A 319 1.01 -4.07 -12.19
N ARG A 320 1.21 -5.25 -12.77
CA ARG A 320 1.85 -5.40 -14.09
C ARG A 320 1.13 -4.63 -15.21
N GLY A 321 -0.14 -4.33 -15.02
CA GLY A 321 -0.94 -3.48 -15.90
C GLY A 321 -0.93 -2.00 -15.55
N CYS A 322 -0.04 -1.54 -14.65
CA CYS A 322 0.09 -0.14 -14.29
C CYS A 322 0.56 0.71 -15.48
N ASN A 323 0.26 1.97 -15.43
CA ASN A 323 0.83 3.00 -16.30
C ASN A 323 1.82 3.88 -15.53
N GLU A 324 2.43 4.85 -16.19
CA GLU A 324 3.40 5.79 -15.59
C GLU A 324 2.78 6.60 -14.44
N GLU A 325 1.52 7.02 -14.57
CA GLU A 325 0.81 7.77 -13.53
C GLU A 325 0.55 6.93 -12.28
N ASP A 326 0.28 5.63 -12.43
CA ASP A 326 0.14 4.71 -11.30
C ASP A 326 1.46 4.58 -10.53
N VAL A 327 2.60 4.49 -11.23
CA VAL A 327 3.93 4.48 -10.62
C VAL A 327 4.19 5.77 -9.86
N TYR A 328 3.90 6.92 -10.49
CA TYR A 328 4.06 8.25 -9.90
C TYR A 328 3.26 8.38 -8.59
N LYS A 329 1.97 8.05 -8.63
CA LYS A 329 1.09 8.14 -7.45
C LYS A 329 1.52 7.19 -6.34
N LEU A 330 1.81 5.93 -6.67
CA LEU A 330 2.20 4.94 -5.67
C LEU A 330 3.55 5.29 -5.02
N THR A 331 4.46 5.90 -5.77
CA THR A 331 5.74 6.37 -5.21
C THR A 331 5.54 7.51 -4.21
N ILE A 332 4.65 8.48 -4.49
CA ILE A 332 4.30 9.54 -3.54
C ILE A 332 3.70 8.95 -2.26
N ILE A 333 2.83 7.95 -2.39
CA ILE A 333 2.25 7.23 -1.25
C ILE A 333 3.35 6.55 -0.43
N THR A 334 4.24 5.81 -1.08
CA THR A 334 5.37 5.12 -0.44
C THR A 334 6.27 6.11 0.31
N ALA A 335 6.58 7.24 -0.32
CA ALA A 335 7.37 8.29 0.32
C ALA A 335 6.66 8.90 1.53
N ASN A 336 5.34 9.12 1.49
CA ASN A 336 4.58 9.56 2.66
C ASN A 336 4.56 8.53 3.79
N GLN A 337 4.54 7.23 3.47
CA GLN A 337 4.61 6.17 4.49
C GLN A 337 5.94 6.22 5.28
N THR A 338 7.04 6.72 4.71
CA THR A 338 8.31 6.90 5.42
C THR A 338 8.24 7.96 6.53
N LEU A 339 7.23 8.80 6.52
CA LEU A 339 7.01 9.87 7.49
C LEU A 339 6.08 9.46 8.65
N MET A 340 5.56 8.22 8.64
CA MET A 340 4.63 7.70 9.66
C MET A 340 5.33 7.06 10.87
N ASP A 341 6.66 6.94 10.86
CA ASP A 341 7.47 6.30 11.92
C ASP A 341 7.90 7.28 13.00
#